data_0c6b6fb298bcd12efeefbb596b5df01d
#
_entry.id   0c6b6fb298bcd12efeefbb596b5df01d
#
_cell.length_a   1.000
_cell.length_b   1.000
_cell.length_c   1.000
_cell.angle_alpha   90.00
_cell.angle_beta   90.00
_cell.angle_gamma   90.00
#
_symmetry.space_group_name_H-M   'P 1'
#
loop_
_entity.id
_entity.type
_entity.pdbx_description
1 polymer ?
#
loop_
_entity_poly.entity_id
_entity_poly.type
_entity_poly.pdbx_seq_one_letter_code
_entity_poly.pdbx_strand_id
1 'polypeptide(L)'
;SRGLGDVYKRQAISTLKYAHVLPPSNGLCGKTVVVNIGIPESCYREPYAHTVTKKEVQAALPKLNKNANKGSHGHLLQICGSYRMPGAAVICAGGALRTGVGLLKCVCPKSAYPLLAAHLTQPIFEPVTENEQKTISMGALTGILEGLPWADAVVMGCGLGVNDDTSVLVSQVLKECKKPVLLDADGINCLSESITILQDIHTPVVLTPHPGEMARLCGKTIERVQADRVGTAV
;
A
#
# COMPACT_ATOMS: atom_id res chain seq x y z
N SER A 1 -25.04 29.29 -13.17
CA SER A 1 -26.15 28.79 -12.34
C SER A 1 -25.85 27.34 -11.99
N ARG A 2 -25.63 27.07 -10.70
CA ARG A 2 -25.47 25.70 -10.20
C ARG A 2 -26.88 25.08 -10.11
N GLY A 3 -27.30 24.35 -11.14
CA GLY A 3 -28.53 23.57 -11.08
C GLY A 3 -28.40 22.42 -10.09
N LEU A 4 -29.46 22.17 -9.33
CA LEU A 4 -29.55 21.05 -8.37
C LEU A 4 -29.23 19.68 -9.01
N GLY A 5 -29.41 19.52 -10.32
CA GLY A 5 -29.05 18.31 -11.07
C GLY A 5 -27.54 18.00 -11.11
N ASP A 6 -26.68 18.98 -10.94
CA ASP A 6 -25.23 18.82 -10.98
C ASP A 6 -24.66 18.14 -9.71
N VAL A 7 -25.40 18.17 -8.62
CA VAL A 7 -24.98 17.62 -7.33
C VAL A 7 -25.31 16.14 -7.20
N TYR A 8 -26.37 15.66 -7.88
CA TYR A 8 -26.91 14.31 -7.68
C TYR A 8 -26.56 13.32 -8.79
N LYS A 9 -26.41 13.79 -10.03
CA LYS A 9 -26.15 12.92 -11.18
C LYS A 9 -25.38 13.66 -12.27
N ARG A 10 -24.35 13.02 -12.80
CA ARG A 10 -23.57 13.49 -13.95
C ARG A 10 -23.58 12.43 -15.04
N GLN A 11 -23.91 12.79 -16.26
CA GLN A 11 -23.80 11.92 -17.41
C GLN A 11 -22.44 12.15 -18.09
N ALA A 12 -21.63 11.09 -18.14
CA ALA A 12 -20.39 11.09 -18.91
C ALA A 12 -20.67 10.49 -20.28
N ILE A 13 -20.55 11.32 -21.32
CA ILE A 13 -20.78 10.90 -22.70
C ILE A 13 -19.65 9.98 -23.14
N SER A 14 -20.00 8.77 -23.54
CA SER A 14 -19.17 7.68 -24.07
C SER A 14 -18.11 7.13 -23.12
N THR A 15 -17.30 7.98 -22.48
CA THR A 15 -16.22 7.56 -21.59
C THR A 15 -16.14 8.39 -20.33
N LEU A 16 -15.56 7.86 -19.26
CA LEU A 16 -15.17 8.64 -18.10
C LEU A 16 -14.02 9.60 -18.46
N LYS A 17 -13.99 10.73 -17.79
CA LYS A 17 -12.86 11.69 -17.83
C LYS A 17 -12.27 11.81 -16.45
N TYR A 18 -11.03 12.24 -16.31
CA TYR A 18 -10.36 12.43 -15.01
C TYR A 18 -11.22 13.25 -14.04
N ALA A 19 -11.91 14.27 -14.51
CA ALA A 19 -12.77 15.10 -13.68
C ALA A 19 -13.95 14.34 -13.03
N HIS A 20 -14.34 13.17 -13.55
CA HIS A 20 -15.40 12.35 -12.97
C HIS A 20 -14.88 11.43 -11.85
N VAL A 21 -13.59 11.12 -11.82
CA VAL A 21 -12.99 10.12 -10.91
C VAL A 21 -11.96 10.69 -9.95
N LEU A 22 -11.29 11.79 -10.31
CA LEU A 22 -10.23 12.38 -9.50
C LEU A 22 -10.67 13.65 -8.77
N PRO A 23 -10.18 13.86 -7.51
CA PRO A 23 -10.33 15.13 -6.83
C PRO A 23 -9.67 16.30 -7.60
N PRO A 24 -10.15 17.54 -7.41
CA PRO A 24 -11.31 17.94 -6.59
C PRO A 24 -12.66 17.79 -7.31
N SER A 25 -12.65 17.56 -8.62
CA SER A 25 -13.84 17.64 -9.47
C SER A 25 -14.85 16.52 -9.23
N ASN A 26 -14.39 15.33 -8.88
CA ASN A 26 -15.26 14.19 -8.62
C ASN A 26 -16.26 14.44 -7.49
N GLY A 27 -15.87 15.20 -6.45
CA GLY A 27 -16.77 15.61 -5.36
C GLY A 27 -17.96 16.46 -5.80
N LEU A 28 -17.88 17.06 -7.01
CA LEU A 28 -18.96 17.86 -7.60
C LEU A 28 -19.83 17.06 -8.57
N CYS A 29 -19.51 15.80 -8.83
CA CYS A 29 -20.17 15.02 -9.88
C CYS A 29 -21.37 14.20 -9.40
N GLY A 30 -21.51 13.97 -8.09
CA GLY A 30 -22.52 13.06 -7.55
C GLY A 30 -22.41 11.68 -8.21
N LYS A 31 -23.54 11.03 -8.50
CA LYS A 31 -23.54 9.75 -9.21
C LYS A 31 -23.20 9.95 -10.69
N THR A 32 -22.02 9.49 -11.09
CA THR A 32 -21.61 9.50 -12.52
C THR A 32 -22.14 8.26 -13.25
N VAL A 33 -22.75 8.47 -14.41
CA VAL A 33 -23.25 7.41 -15.29
C VAL A 33 -22.66 7.61 -16.68
N VAL A 34 -22.01 6.58 -17.22
CA VAL A 34 -21.52 6.60 -18.60
C VAL A 34 -22.69 6.30 -19.55
N VAL A 35 -22.90 7.18 -20.53
CA VAL A 35 -23.95 7.01 -21.54
C VAL A 35 -23.30 6.80 -22.90
N ASN A 36 -23.53 5.64 -23.50
CA ASN A 36 -23.10 5.35 -24.86
C ASN A 36 -23.99 6.11 -25.85
N ILE A 37 -23.37 6.88 -26.75
CA ILE A 37 -24.08 7.64 -27.81
C ILE A 37 -23.74 7.11 -29.20
N GLY A 38 -23.24 5.87 -29.33
CA GLY A 38 -22.99 5.21 -30.59
C GLY A 38 -21.68 5.62 -31.30
N ILE A 39 -20.72 6.21 -30.57
CA ILE A 39 -19.37 6.47 -31.13
C ILE A 39 -18.65 5.12 -31.29
N PRO A 40 -18.21 4.77 -32.52
CA PRO A 40 -17.46 3.53 -32.75
C PRO A 40 -16.15 3.50 -31.97
N GLU A 41 -15.73 2.30 -31.49
CA GLU A 41 -14.47 2.13 -30.75
C GLU A 41 -13.26 2.61 -31.53
N SER A 42 -13.27 2.48 -32.86
CA SER A 42 -12.20 2.97 -33.76
C SER A 42 -11.98 4.49 -33.70
N CYS A 43 -12.92 5.26 -33.18
CA CYS A 43 -12.80 6.71 -32.99
C CYS A 43 -12.09 7.08 -31.69
N TYR A 44 -11.86 6.13 -30.78
CA TYR A 44 -11.14 6.39 -29.54
C TYR A 44 -9.65 6.17 -29.74
N ARG A 45 -8.86 7.06 -29.16
CA ARG A 45 -7.42 6.82 -28.97
C ARG A 45 -7.23 5.88 -27.78
N GLU A 46 -6.05 5.32 -27.66
CA GLU A 46 -5.65 4.57 -26.46
C GLU A 46 -5.94 5.41 -25.20
N PRO A 47 -6.61 4.86 -24.20
CA PRO A 47 -6.92 5.59 -22.98
C PRO A 47 -5.65 5.84 -22.18
N TYR A 48 -5.53 7.06 -21.63
CA TYR A 48 -4.40 7.41 -20.74
C TYR A 48 -4.41 6.67 -19.41
N ALA A 49 -5.57 6.16 -19.00
CA ALA A 49 -5.75 5.42 -17.76
C ALA A 49 -7.03 4.59 -17.80
N HIS A 50 -7.06 3.53 -16.98
CA HIS A 50 -8.23 2.67 -16.81
C HIS A 50 -8.73 2.76 -15.38
N THR A 51 -10.04 2.65 -15.18
CA THR A 51 -10.63 2.43 -13.86
C THR A 51 -10.81 0.94 -13.65
N VAL A 52 -10.46 0.47 -12.45
CA VAL A 52 -10.69 -0.93 -12.10
C VAL A 52 -12.19 -1.20 -11.99
N THR A 53 -12.69 -2.20 -12.70
CA THR A 53 -14.09 -2.59 -12.68
C THR A 53 -14.35 -3.74 -11.70
N LYS A 54 -15.60 -3.88 -11.25
CA LYS A 54 -16.02 -5.01 -10.41
C LYS A 54 -15.70 -6.37 -11.07
N LYS A 55 -15.85 -6.47 -12.40
CA LYS A 55 -15.57 -7.69 -13.16
C LYS A 55 -14.08 -8.04 -13.13
N GLU A 56 -13.21 -7.07 -13.27
CA GLU A 56 -11.75 -7.26 -13.21
C GLU A 56 -11.33 -7.69 -11.81
N VAL A 57 -11.86 -7.03 -10.76
CA VAL A 57 -11.59 -7.44 -9.38
C VAL A 57 -12.07 -8.87 -9.14
N GLN A 58 -13.28 -9.23 -9.58
CA GLN A 58 -13.80 -10.59 -9.42
C GLN A 58 -12.96 -11.63 -10.17
N ALA A 59 -12.41 -11.28 -11.33
CA ALA A 59 -11.53 -12.17 -12.10
C ALA A 59 -10.15 -12.33 -11.45
N ALA A 60 -9.65 -11.30 -10.78
CA ALA A 60 -8.36 -11.30 -10.10
C ALA A 60 -8.41 -12.00 -8.73
N LEU A 61 -9.59 -12.11 -8.11
CA LEU A 61 -9.72 -12.81 -6.82
C LEU A 61 -9.43 -14.30 -6.99
N PRO A 62 -8.57 -14.89 -6.14
CA PRO A 62 -8.27 -16.31 -6.20
C PRO A 62 -9.53 -17.13 -5.88
N LYS A 63 -9.73 -18.20 -6.67
CA LYS A 63 -10.80 -19.14 -6.37
C LYS A 63 -10.41 -19.99 -5.17
N LEU A 64 -11.23 -19.99 -4.13
CA LEU A 64 -11.03 -20.81 -2.96
C LEU A 64 -11.15 -22.30 -3.33
N ASN A 65 -10.11 -23.07 -3.05
CA ASN A 65 -10.16 -24.52 -3.18
C ASN A 65 -10.82 -25.09 -1.91
N LYS A 66 -11.78 -26.01 -2.08
CA LYS A 66 -12.46 -26.69 -0.96
C LYS A 66 -11.50 -27.44 -0.03
N ASN A 67 -10.35 -27.88 -0.56
CA ASN A 67 -9.31 -28.60 0.17
C ASN A 67 -8.15 -27.67 0.59
N ALA A 68 -8.33 -26.37 0.52
CA ALA A 68 -7.31 -25.41 0.92
C ALA A 68 -7.06 -25.49 2.43
N ASN A 69 -5.79 -25.37 2.82
CA ASN A 69 -5.36 -25.24 4.21
C ASN A 69 -4.68 -23.87 4.40
N LYS A 70 -4.34 -23.54 5.65
CA LYS A 70 -3.68 -22.26 5.96
C LYS A 70 -2.41 -21.98 5.14
N GLY A 71 -1.64 -23.00 4.80
CA GLY A 71 -0.41 -22.83 3.98
C GLY A 71 -0.70 -22.53 2.51
N SER A 72 -1.87 -22.95 1.97
CA SER A 72 -2.23 -22.70 0.55
C SER A 72 -2.75 -21.28 0.29
N HIS A 73 -2.98 -20.48 1.33
CA HIS A 73 -3.43 -19.09 1.23
C HIS A 73 -2.27 -18.09 1.34
N GLY A 74 -1.02 -18.56 1.26
CA GLY A 74 0.18 -17.75 1.27
C GLY A 74 0.59 -17.26 2.66
N HIS A 75 1.83 -16.83 2.73
CA HIS A 75 2.51 -16.35 3.93
C HIS A 75 2.84 -14.87 3.77
N LEU A 76 2.39 -14.04 4.69
CA LEU A 76 2.69 -12.61 4.69
C LEU A 76 3.64 -12.29 5.85
N LEU A 77 4.76 -11.66 5.52
CA LEU A 77 5.65 -11.07 6.51
C LEU A 77 5.30 -9.58 6.66
N GLN A 78 4.92 -9.18 7.86
CA GLN A 78 4.65 -7.80 8.22
C GLN A 78 5.79 -7.24 9.06
N ILE A 79 6.41 -6.14 8.62
CA ILE A 79 7.46 -5.40 9.34
C ILE A 79 6.90 -4.02 9.66
N CYS A 80 6.21 -3.91 10.79
CA CYS A 80 5.41 -2.73 11.13
C CYS A 80 5.40 -2.47 12.63
N GLY A 81 5.09 -1.24 12.99
CA GLY A 81 4.90 -0.81 14.36
C GLY A 81 6.17 -0.35 15.05
N SER A 82 5.93 0.46 16.04
CA SER A 82 6.91 0.94 17.03
C SER A 82 6.19 1.09 18.37
N TYR A 83 6.92 1.36 19.43
CA TYR A 83 6.31 1.63 20.74
C TYR A 83 5.27 2.75 20.69
N ARG A 84 5.54 3.79 19.89
CA ARG A 84 4.64 4.95 19.76
C ARG A 84 3.44 4.70 18.84
N MET A 85 3.54 3.74 17.91
CA MET A 85 2.52 3.49 16.89
C MET A 85 2.17 2.01 16.75
N PRO A 86 1.87 1.30 17.86
CA PRO A 86 1.52 -0.12 17.81
C PRO A 86 0.19 -0.35 17.08
N GLY A 87 -0.74 0.61 17.19
CA GLY A 87 -2.06 0.53 16.53
C GLY A 87 -1.99 0.48 15.01
N ALA A 88 -1.00 1.11 14.39
CA ALA A 88 -0.79 1.04 12.93
C ALA A 88 -0.47 -0.39 12.49
N ALA A 89 0.38 -1.10 13.23
CA ALA A 89 0.68 -2.51 12.97
C ALA A 89 -0.54 -3.41 13.19
N VAL A 90 -1.38 -3.12 14.20
CA VAL A 90 -2.64 -3.85 14.45
C VAL A 90 -3.62 -3.67 13.30
N ILE A 91 -3.77 -2.45 12.78
CA ILE A 91 -4.65 -2.16 11.64
C ILE A 91 -4.15 -2.87 10.39
N CYS A 92 -2.86 -2.81 10.11
CA CYS A 92 -2.22 -3.50 8.99
C CYS A 92 -2.47 -5.02 9.06
N ALA A 93 -2.18 -5.63 10.20
CA ALA A 93 -2.41 -7.06 10.43
C ALA A 93 -3.90 -7.44 10.27
N GLY A 94 -4.79 -6.62 10.83
CA GLY A 94 -6.24 -6.81 10.71
C GLY A 94 -6.72 -6.74 9.25
N GLY A 95 -6.13 -5.86 8.44
CA GLY A 95 -6.37 -5.81 7.00
C GLY A 95 -5.93 -7.09 6.31
N ALA A 96 -4.70 -7.53 6.55
CA ALA A 96 -4.15 -8.77 5.97
C ALA A 96 -5.00 -10.00 6.33
N LEU A 97 -5.38 -10.15 7.59
CA LEU A 97 -6.21 -11.27 8.04
C LEU A 97 -7.60 -11.27 7.37
N ARG A 98 -8.21 -10.08 7.20
CA ARG A 98 -9.52 -9.96 6.53
C ARG A 98 -9.48 -10.24 5.04
N THR A 99 -8.34 -10.05 4.39
CA THR A 99 -8.16 -10.40 2.97
C THR A 99 -7.94 -11.89 2.76
N GLY A 100 -7.76 -12.68 3.85
CA GLY A 100 -7.70 -14.13 3.79
C GLY A 100 -6.28 -14.69 3.66
N VAL A 101 -5.26 -13.97 4.13
CA VAL A 101 -3.89 -14.53 4.22
C VAL A 101 -3.88 -15.79 5.07
N GLY A 102 -3.15 -16.80 4.63
CA GLY A 102 -3.08 -18.09 5.31
C GLY A 102 -2.28 -18.05 6.61
N LEU A 103 -1.08 -17.48 6.56
CA LEU A 103 -0.24 -17.23 7.72
C LEU A 103 0.30 -15.81 7.69
N LEU A 104 0.20 -15.13 8.82
CA LEU A 104 0.73 -13.80 9.02
C LEU A 104 1.82 -13.85 10.10
N LYS A 105 3.02 -13.38 9.77
CA LYS A 105 4.10 -13.17 10.75
C LYS A 105 4.31 -11.66 10.93
N CYS A 106 4.23 -11.20 12.19
CA CYS A 106 4.41 -9.80 12.56
C CYS A 106 5.78 -9.61 13.22
N VAL A 107 6.69 -8.96 12.53
CA VAL A 107 7.96 -8.47 13.07
C VAL A 107 7.73 -7.10 13.68
N CYS A 108 8.03 -6.93 14.95
CA CYS A 108 7.86 -5.67 15.66
C CYS A 108 8.90 -5.50 16.77
N PRO A 109 9.16 -4.26 17.26
CA PRO A 109 10.00 -4.05 18.43
C PRO A 109 9.48 -4.80 19.66
N LYS A 110 10.38 -5.27 20.52
CA LYS A 110 10.01 -6.00 21.76
C LYS A 110 9.00 -5.24 22.61
N SER A 111 9.15 -3.93 22.73
CA SER A 111 8.23 -3.09 23.53
C SER A 111 6.83 -2.96 22.91
N ALA A 112 6.69 -3.12 21.59
CA ALA A 112 5.39 -3.07 20.91
C ALA A 112 4.65 -4.42 20.97
N TYR A 113 5.35 -5.54 21.11
CA TYR A 113 4.77 -6.89 21.09
C TYR A 113 3.60 -7.08 22.06
N PRO A 114 3.67 -6.73 23.36
CA PRO A 114 2.54 -6.94 24.27
C PRO A 114 1.28 -6.19 23.82
N LEU A 115 1.44 -5.01 23.21
CA LEU A 115 0.34 -4.21 22.73
C LEU A 115 -0.31 -4.85 21.49
N LEU A 116 0.49 -5.38 20.57
CA LEU A 116 -0.02 -6.10 19.42
C LEU A 116 -0.72 -7.41 19.83
N ALA A 117 -0.09 -8.20 20.69
CA ALA A 117 -0.60 -9.48 21.14
C ALA A 117 -1.92 -9.37 21.91
N ALA A 118 -2.16 -8.25 22.60
CA ALA A 118 -3.42 -7.98 23.27
C ALA A 118 -4.61 -7.78 22.30
N HIS A 119 -4.34 -7.40 21.05
CA HIS A 119 -5.37 -7.09 20.04
C HIS A 119 -5.45 -8.12 18.90
N LEU A 120 -4.42 -8.95 18.74
CA LEU A 120 -4.29 -9.89 17.63
C LEU A 120 -3.95 -11.27 18.17
N THR A 121 -4.81 -12.26 17.94
CA THR A 121 -4.64 -13.63 18.41
C THR A 121 -4.19 -14.61 17.35
N GLN A 122 -4.17 -14.21 16.09
CA GLN A 122 -3.94 -15.08 14.93
C GLN A 122 -2.52 -15.02 14.36
N PRO A 123 -1.81 -13.87 14.38
CA PRO A 123 -0.46 -13.79 13.82
C PRO A 123 0.57 -14.57 14.63
N ILE A 124 1.63 -14.98 13.94
CA ILE A 124 2.88 -15.39 14.56
C ILE A 124 3.67 -14.11 14.86
N PHE A 125 4.05 -13.89 16.09
CA PHE A 125 4.84 -12.72 16.46
C PHE A 125 6.32 -13.04 16.49
N GLU A 126 7.12 -12.11 15.96
CA GLU A 126 8.58 -12.13 16.01
C GLU A 126 9.08 -10.80 16.62
N PRO A 127 9.13 -10.69 17.95
CA PRO A 127 9.65 -9.51 18.62
C PRO A 127 11.16 -9.41 18.44
N VAL A 128 11.62 -8.29 17.86
CA VAL A 128 13.03 -8.06 17.55
C VAL A 128 13.66 -6.96 18.42
N THR A 129 14.98 -6.83 18.33
CA THR A 129 15.72 -5.79 19.05
C THR A 129 15.29 -4.39 18.60
N GLU A 130 15.27 -3.48 19.56
CA GLU A 130 14.86 -2.09 19.39
C GLU A 130 15.99 -1.13 19.79
N ASN A 131 15.96 0.06 19.18
CA ASN A 131 16.86 1.18 19.53
C ASN A 131 16.28 2.05 20.67
N GLU A 132 16.96 3.12 21.03
CA GLU A 132 16.54 4.06 22.08
C GLU A 132 15.19 4.74 21.76
N GLN A 133 14.89 4.92 20.48
CA GLN A 133 13.61 5.48 20.00
C GLN A 133 12.46 4.47 20.01
N LYS A 134 12.73 3.21 20.44
CA LYS A 134 11.76 2.12 20.49
C LYS A 134 11.19 1.77 19.13
N THR A 135 12.00 1.87 18.11
CA THR A 135 11.78 1.34 16.76
C THR A 135 12.69 0.11 16.52
N ILE A 136 12.50 -0.60 15.44
CA ILE A 136 13.37 -1.74 15.08
C ILE A 136 14.80 -1.23 14.91
N SER A 137 15.76 -1.88 15.59
CA SER A 137 17.18 -1.52 15.49
C SER A 137 17.91 -2.30 14.39
N MET A 138 19.09 -1.79 13.99
CA MET A 138 19.97 -2.47 13.05
C MET A 138 20.37 -3.89 13.50
N GLY A 139 20.41 -4.12 14.82
CA GLY A 139 20.69 -5.46 15.35
C GLY A 139 19.65 -6.53 14.98
N ALA A 140 18.47 -6.14 14.51
CA ALA A 140 17.45 -7.06 14.04
C ALA A 140 17.59 -7.42 12.54
N LEU A 141 18.39 -6.68 11.77
CA LEU A 141 18.41 -6.77 10.31
C LEU A 141 18.70 -8.20 9.82
N THR A 142 19.75 -8.85 10.33
CA THR A 142 20.15 -10.19 9.89
C THR A 142 18.99 -11.19 10.05
N GLY A 143 18.36 -11.23 11.22
CA GLY A 143 17.24 -12.15 11.47
C GLY A 143 16.02 -11.85 10.60
N ILE A 144 15.74 -10.57 10.30
CA ILE A 144 14.67 -10.19 9.39
C ILE A 144 14.97 -10.66 7.96
N LEU A 145 16.21 -10.49 7.48
CA LEU A 145 16.61 -10.94 6.14
C LEU A 145 16.56 -12.47 6.02
N GLU A 146 17.00 -13.19 7.05
CA GLU A 146 16.89 -14.67 7.11
C GLU A 146 15.42 -15.14 7.10
N GLY A 147 14.50 -14.32 7.58
CA GLY A 147 13.06 -14.58 7.57
C GLY A 147 12.36 -14.35 6.23
N LEU A 148 12.96 -13.60 5.30
CA LEU A 148 12.33 -13.25 4.01
C LEU A 148 11.95 -14.48 3.15
N PRO A 149 12.75 -15.55 3.04
CA PRO A 149 12.40 -16.71 2.22
C PRO A 149 11.11 -17.44 2.66
N TRP A 150 10.69 -17.28 3.92
CA TRP A 150 9.44 -17.84 4.43
C TRP A 150 8.20 -17.17 3.81
N ALA A 151 8.31 -15.91 3.44
CA ALA A 151 7.18 -15.10 2.97
C ALA A 151 6.91 -15.30 1.47
N ASP A 152 5.65 -15.21 1.08
CA ASP A 152 5.21 -15.07 -0.31
C ASP A 152 5.03 -13.59 -0.70
N ALA A 153 4.82 -12.73 0.28
CA ALA A 153 4.81 -11.26 0.14
C ALA A 153 5.26 -10.59 1.44
N VAL A 154 5.71 -9.35 1.33
CA VAL A 154 6.11 -8.52 2.48
C VAL A 154 5.28 -7.25 2.50
N VAL A 155 4.82 -6.84 3.68
CA VAL A 155 4.26 -5.49 3.93
C VAL A 155 5.10 -4.80 4.99
N MET A 156 5.49 -3.55 4.72
CA MET A 156 6.41 -2.83 5.58
C MET A 156 6.08 -1.35 5.67
N GLY A 157 6.24 -0.78 6.87
CA GLY A 157 6.24 0.66 7.08
C GLY A 157 5.17 1.21 8.00
N CYS A 158 3.99 0.59 8.12
CA CYS A 158 2.89 1.13 8.93
C CYS A 158 3.32 1.31 10.39
N GLY A 159 3.56 2.57 10.82
CA GLY A 159 3.98 2.92 12.17
C GLY A 159 5.40 2.46 12.53
N LEU A 160 6.27 2.28 11.55
CA LEU A 160 7.64 1.80 11.74
C LEU A 160 8.51 2.84 12.47
N GLY A 161 8.22 4.12 12.29
CA GLY A 161 9.07 5.25 12.67
C GLY A 161 10.15 5.53 11.64
N VAL A 162 10.60 6.79 11.56
CA VAL A 162 11.64 7.24 10.60
C VAL A 162 12.88 7.65 11.36
N ASN A 163 13.96 6.92 11.17
CA ASN A 163 15.30 7.18 11.67
C ASN A 163 16.32 6.37 10.84
N ASP A 164 17.61 6.51 11.15
CA ASP A 164 18.69 5.86 10.41
C ASP A 164 18.55 4.34 10.38
N ASP A 165 18.24 3.72 11.52
CA ASP A 165 18.06 2.26 11.61
C ASP A 165 16.95 1.77 10.69
N THR A 166 15.78 2.41 10.75
CA THR A 166 14.63 2.02 9.94
C THR A 166 14.80 2.35 8.46
N SER A 167 15.50 3.43 8.13
CA SER A 167 15.81 3.78 6.73
C SER A 167 16.76 2.76 6.10
N VAL A 168 17.80 2.33 6.83
CA VAL A 168 18.68 1.26 6.37
C VAL A 168 17.96 -0.07 6.29
N LEU A 169 17.13 -0.41 7.29
CA LEU A 169 16.31 -1.63 7.29
C LEU A 169 15.43 -1.71 6.03
N VAL A 170 14.67 -0.65 5.74
CA VAL A 170 13.78 -0.57 4.56
C VAL A 170 14.59 -0.80 3.29
N SER A 171 15.73 -0.10 3.15
CA SER A 171 16.60 -0.20 1.99
C SER A 171 17.16 -1.62 1.80
N GLN A 172 17.60 -2.26 2.87
CA GLN A 172 18.17 -3.61 2.81
C GLN A 172 17.10 -4.67 2.52
N VAL A 173 15.93 -4.57 3.16
CA VAL A 173 14.82 -5.47 2.85
C VAL A 173 14.41 -5.37 1.40
N LEU A 174 14.32 -4.16 0.83
CA LEU A 174 13.99 -3.98 -0.58
C LEU A 174 15.03 -4.61 -1.52
N LYS A 175 16.34 -4.49 -1.21
CA LYS A 175 17.42 -5.07 -2.03
C LYS A 175 17.42 -6.59 -2.00
N GLU A 176 17.22 -7.17 -0.82
CA GLU A 176 17.39 -8.61 -0.62
C GLU A 176 16.09 -9.40 -0.87
N CYS A 177 14.92 -8.75 -0.75
CA CYS A 177 13.65 -9.40 -0.92
C CYS A 177 13.41 -9.81 -2.38
N LYS A 178 13.12 -11.09 -2.62
CA LYS A 178 12.77 -11.63 -3.95
C LYS A 178 11.26 -11.81 -4.13
N LYS A 179 10.48 -11.29 -3.22
CA LYS A 179 9.01 -11.40 -3.18
C LYS A 179 8.38 -10.02 -3.34
N PRO A 180 7.11 -9.94 -3.77
CA PRO A 180 6.40 -8.65 -3.83
C PRO A 180 6.43 -7.93 -2.48
N VAL A 181 6.71 -6.63 -2.50
CA VAL A 181 6.74 -5.77 -1.30
C VAL A 181 5.70 -4.68 -1.43
N LEU A 182 4.87 -4.52 -0.40
CA LEU A 182 4.03 -3.34 -0.21
C LEU A 182 4.68 -2.43 0.82
N LEU A 183 4.90 -1.19 0.44
CA LEU A 183 5.48 -0.16 1.28
C LEU A 183 4.45 0.94 1.55
N ASP A 184 4.23 1.25 2.82
CA ASP A 184 3.26 2.25 3.26
C ASP A 184 3.85 3.17 4.33
N ALA A 185 3.28 4.35 4.49
CA ALA A 185 3.54 5.28 5.58
C ALA A 185 5.05 5.54 5.81
N ASP A 186 5.58 5.20 7.00
CA ASP A 186 6.99 5.43 7.34
C ASP A 186 7.95 4.64 6.46
N GLY A 187 7.55 3.51 5.90
CA GLY A 187 8.35 2.79 4.90
C GLY A 187 8.60 3.64 3.65
N ILE A 188 7.60 4.39 3.20
CA ILE A 188 7.75 5.35 2.08
C ILE A 188 8.61 6.53 2.53
N ASN A 189 8.39 7.06 3.73
CA ASN A 189 9.16 8.18 4.27
C ASN A 189 10.65 7.83 4.40
N CYS A 190 11.00 6.60 4.77
CA CYS A 190 12.38 6.11 4.84
C CYS A 190 13.09 6.11 3.47
N LEU A 191 12.34 6.07 2.35
CA LEU A 191 12.90 6.13 1.00
C LEU A 191 13.09 7.55 0.47
N SER A 192 12.59 8.59 1.14
CA SER A 192 12.57 9.95 0.60
C SER A 192 13.96 10.49 0.22
N GLU A 193 15.01 10.05 0.91
CA GLU A 193 16.39 10.43 0.63
C GLU A 193 17.14 9.45 -0.30
N SER A 194 16.52 8.29 -0.61
CA SER A 194 17.16 7.21 -1.37
C SER A 194 16.23 6.54 -2.39
N ILE A 195 15.30 7.30 -2.97
CA ILE A 195 14.31 6.79 -3.92
C ILE A 195 14.94 6.05 -5.12
N THR A 196 16.14 6.43 -5.50
CA THR A 196 16.88 5.80 -6.62
C THR A 196 17.10 4.30 -6.42
N ILE A 197 17.05 3.81 -5.18
CA ILE A 197 17.14 2.36 -4.91
C ILE A 197 16.07 1.56 -5.64
N LEU A 198 14.89 2.16 -5.90
CA LEU A 198 13.80 1.50 -6.61
C LEU A 198 14.16 1.15 -8.07
N GLN A 199 15.18 1.81 -8.66
CA GLN A 199 15.64 1.52 -10.01
C GLN A 199 16.39 0.18 -10.10
N ASP A 200 16.99 -0.24 -8.98
CA ASP A 200 17.77 -1.48 -8.89
C ASP A 200 16.93 -2.66 -8.38
N ILE A 201 15.66 -2.42 -8.05
CA ILE A 201 14.74 -3.44 -7.53
C ILE A 201 13.98 -4.09 -8.69
N HIS A 202 14.11 -5.38 -8.84
CA HIS A 202 13.46 -6.15 -9.91
C HIS A 202 12.20 -6.90 -9.47
N THR A 203 11.91 -6.92 -8.17
CA THR A 203 10.67 -7.50 -7.62
C THR A 203 9.54 -6.45 -7.63
N PRO A 204 8.29 -6.88 -7.77
CA PRO A 204 7.17 -5.94 -7.71
C PRO A 204 7.13 -5.18 -6.38
N VAL A 205 7.14 -3.86 -6.45
CA VAL A 205 6.96 -2.97 -5.29
C VAL A 205 5.69 -2.15 -5.48
N VAL A 206 4.82 -2.16 -4.48
CA VAL A 206 3.61 -1.34 -4.43
C VAL A 206 3.80 -0.27 -3.38
N LEU A 207 3.67 0.98 -3.76
CA LEU A 207 3.67 2.14 -2.85
C LEU A 207 2.25 2.66 -2.68
N THR A 208 1.88 3.05 -1.45
CA THR A 208 0.55 3.59 -1.13
C THR A 208 0.60 5.01 -0.54
N PRO A 209 1.31 5.96 -1.19
CA PRO A 209 1.57 7.27 -0.63
C PRO A 209 0.31 8.13 -0.57
N HIS A 210 0.03 8.74 0.57
CA HIS A 210 -0.85 9.91 0.60
C HIS A 210 -0.12 11.15 0.01
N PRO A 211 -0.82 12.26 -0.33
CA PRO A 211 -0.18 13.39 -1.02
C PRO A 211 1.06 13.96 -0.31
N GLY A 212 1.11 13.93 1.02
CA GLY A 212 2.26 14.40 1.78
C GLY A 212 3.47 13.48 1.69
N GLU A 213 3.27 12.16 1.70
CA GLU A 213 4.34 11.16 1.48
C GLU A 213 4.86 11.25 0.06
N MET A 214 3.95 11.34 -0.93
CA MET A 214 4.34 11.51 -2.32
C MET A 214 5.13 12.80 -2.55
N ALA A 215 4.75 13.89 -1.90
CA ALA A 215 5.44 15.16 -1.98
C ALA A 215 6.90 15.05 -1.47
N ARG A 216 7.11 14.38 -0.32
CA ARG A 216 8.45 14.10 0.21
C ARG A 216 9.24 13.20 -0.73
N LEU A 217 8.64 12.11 -1.20
CA LEU A 217 9.29 11.14 -2.08
C LEU A 217 9.77 11.76 -3.39
N CYS A 218 9.00 12.70 -3.96
CA CYS A 218 9.32 13.34 -5.24
C CYS A 218 10.00 14.71 -5.12
N GLY A 219 10.27 15.22 -3.91
CA GLY A 219 10.81 16.58 -3.71
C GLY A 219 9.87 17.68 -4.22
N LYS A 220 8.55 17.45 -4.19
CA LYS A 220 7.51 18.39 -4.66
C LYS A 220 6.72 18.94 -3.47
N THR A 221 5.92 19.99 -3.71
CA THR A 221 4.93 20.45 -2.73
C THR A 221 3.64 19.62 -2.83
N ILE A 222 2.85 19.57 -1.74
CA ILE A 222 1.57 18.85 -1.71
C ILE A 222 0.61 19.40 -2.77
N GLU A 223 0.61 20.72 -2.97
CA GLU A 223 -0.22 21.39 -3.98
C GLU A 223 0.12 20.91 -5.40
N ARG A 224 1.41 20.77 -5.71
CA ARG A 224 1.85 20.25 -7.02
C ARG A 224 1.46 18.80 -7.22
N VAL A 225 1.60 17.95 -6.20
CA VAL A 225 1.15 16.55 -6.26
C VAL A 225 -0.35 16.47 -6.46
N GLN A 226 -1.13 17.30 -5.76
CA GLN A 226 -2.59 17.30 -5.89
C GLN A 226 -3.09 17.89 -7.22
N ALA A 227 -2.36 18.82 -7.81
CA ALA A 227 -2.68 19.39 -9.11
C ALA A 227 -2.56 18.37 -10.25
N ASP A 228 -1.60 17.43 -10.14
CA ASP A 228 -1.40 16.37 -11.14
C ASP A 228 -0.95 15.06 -10.45
N ARG A 229 -1.90 14.34 -9.88
CA ARG A 229 -1.65 13.05 -9.21
C ARG A 229 -1.18 11.97 -10.17
N VAL A 230 -1.77 11.93 -11.36
CA VAL A 230 -1.45 10.90 -12.36
C VAL A 230 -0.05 11.12 -12.91
N GLY A 231 0.27 12.31 -13.40
CA GLY A 231 1.60 12.63 -13.91
C GLY A 231 2.69 12.65 -12.83
N THR A 232 2.31 12.67 -11.53
CA THR A 232 3.28 12.53 -10.46
C THR A 232 3.57 11.06 -10.15
N ALA A 233 2.65 10.15 -10.45
CA ALA A 233 2.79 8.71 -10.21
C ALA A 233 3.45 7.96 -11.37
N VAL A 234 3.55 8.59 -12.55
CA VAL A 234 4.21 8.07 -13.77
C VAL A 234 5.60 8.69 -13.91
#